data_8265b2f8f7f9543356221ae7edcffe93
#
_entry.id   8265b2f8f7f9543356221ae7edcffe93
#
_cell.length_a   1.000
_cell.length_b   1.000
_cell.length_c   1.000
_cell.angle_alpha   90.00
_cell.angle_beta   90.00
_cell.angle_gamma   90.00
#
_symmetry.space_group_name_H-M   'P 1'
#
loop_
_entity.id
_entity.type
_entity.pdbx_description
1 polymer ?
#
loop_
_entity_poly.entity_id
_entity_poly.type
_entity_poly.pdbx_seq_one_letter_code
_entity_poly.pdbx_strand_id
1 'polypeptide(L)'
;MIFANEAVALYLEERGYPYPFRSHEPPAADSIAALLPVLQESKWFTREMARKLAVADPYAIQEVLTAVEGRREATLVSTLRLRCMARAHYSLENLGHYGLGLDSYCHFTSPIRRYPDLLVHRLLKLAFARDQRRAAPKQGPLCTP
;
A
#
# COMPACT_ATOMS: atom_id res chain seq x y z
N MET A 1 7.93 4.49 9.69
CA MET A 1 8.34 4.45 8.28
C MET A 1 7.15 4.33 7.32
N ILE A 2 6.15 3.47 7.57
CA ILE A 2 4.95 3.32 6.70
C ILE A 2 4.22 4.66 6.57
N PHE A 3 3.85 5.32 7.67
CA PHE A 3 3.16 6.63 7.65
C PHE A 3 3.92 7.72 6.88
N ALA A 4 5.25 7.76 6.95
CA ALA A 4 6.03 8.73 6.18
C ALA A 4 5.96 8.47 4.67
N ASN A 5 5.98 7.20 4.26
CA ASN A 5 5.82 6.78 2.88
C ASN A 5 4.42 7.11 2.34
N GLU A 6 3.38 6.84 3.13
CA GLU A 6 1.99 7.16 2.83
C GLU A 6 1.76 8.67 2.73
N ALA A 7 2.21 9.46 3.72
CA ALA A 7 2.05 10.91 3.73
C ALA A 7 2.69 11.57 2.51
N VAL A 8 3.87 11.09 2.08
CA VAL A 8 4.52 11.59 0.87
C VAL A 8 3.78 11.18 -0.39
N ALA A 9 3.24 9.94 -0.44
CA ALA A 9 2.43 9.47 -1.55
C ALA A 9 1.20 10.38 -1.73
N LEU A 10 0.40 10.56 -0.68
CA LEU A 10 -0.79 11.41 -0.68
C LEU A 10 -0.45 12.86 -1.05
N TYR A 11 0.63 13.43 -0.50
CA TYR A 11 1.06 14.79 -0.81
C TYR A 11 1.36 15.00 -2.30
N LEU A 12 2.04 14.04 -2.94
CA LEU A 12 2.37 14.11 -4.37
C LEU A 12 1.14 13.87 -5.25
N GLU A 13 0.28 12.93 -4.85
CA GLU A 13 -0.96 12.58 -5.57
C GLU A 13 -1.94 13.75 -5.60
N GLU A 14 -2.22 14.40 -4.46
CA GLU A 14 -3.07 15.60 -4.37
C GLU A 14 -2.62 16.74 -5.29
N ARG A 15 -1.31 16.78 -5.61
CA ARG A 15 -0.71 17.80 -6.47
C ARG A 15 -0.55 17.37 -7.93
N GLY A 16 -0.97 16.15 -8.25
CA GLY A 16 -0.91 15.60 -9.61
C GLY A 16 0.51 15.33 -10.11
N TYR A 17 1.46 15.06 -9.22
CA TYR A 17 2.81 14.65 -9.63
C TYR A 17 2.84 13.16 -9.97
N PRO A 18 3.36 12.78 -11.16
CA PRO A 18 3.59 11.37 -11.48
C PRO A 18 4.78 10.85 -10.64
N TYR A 19 4.57 9.78 -9.90
CA TYR A 19 5.61 9.13 -9.11
C TYR A 19 5.43 7.61 -9.12
N PRO A 20 6.50 6.83 -8.82
CA PRO A 20 6.38 5.38 -8.76
C PRO A 20 5.63 4.95 -7.50
N PHE A 21 4.39 4.48 -7.68
CA PHE A 21 3.63 3.83 -6.63
C PHE A 21 4.26 2.48 -6.27
N ARG A 22 4.21 2.11 -5.01
CA ARG A 22 4.48 0.74 -4.57
C ARG A 22 3.15 0.01 -4.43
N SER A 23 2.75 -0.63 -5.51
CA SER A 23 1.45 -1.29 -5.62
C SER A 23 1.52 -2.75 -5.14
N HIS A 24 0.46 -3.20 -4.50
CA HIS A 24 0.28 -4.56 -4.06
C HIS A 24 -1.19 -4.93 -4.25
N GLU A 25 -1.45 -5.64 -5.33
CA GLU A 25 -2.79 -6.06 -5.69
C GLU A 25 -3.37 -7.09 -4.71
N PRO A 26 -4.70 -7.17 -4.61
CA PRO A 26 -5.34 -8.22 -3.83
C PRO A 26 -4.98 -9.61 -4.39
N PRO A 27 -5.09 -10.66 -3.57
CA PRO A 27 -4.86 -12.03 -4.04
C PRO A 27 -5.87 -12.41 -5.12
N ALA A 28 -5.42 -13.17 -6.12
CA ALA A 28 -6.30 -13.67 -7.16
C ALA A 28 -7.40 -14.58 -6.57
N ALA A 29 -8.60 -14.51 -7.12
CA ALA A 29 -9.75 -15.31 -6.66
C ALA A 29 -9.46 -16.81 -6.65
N ASP A 30 -8.73 -17.31 -7.66
CA ASP A 30 -8.33 -18.72 -7.76
C ASP A 30 -7.40 -19.12 -6.62
N SER A 31 -6.50 -18.22 -6.21
CA SER A 31 -5.60 -18.46 -5.08
C SER A 31 -6.35 -18.56 -3.75
N ILE A 32 -7.38 -17.73 -3.57
CA ILE A 32 -8.26 -17.78 -2.40
C ILE A 32 -9.10 -19.07 -2.43
N ALA A 33 -9.65 -19.42 -3.60
CA ALA A 33 -10.44 -20.65 -3.78
C ALA A 33 -9.64 -21.91 -3.43
N ALA A 34 -8.34 -21.93 -3.75
CA ALA A 34 -7.45 -23.02 -3.39
C ALA A 34 -7.15 -23.11 -1.87
N LEU A 35 -7.22 -21.98 -1.16
CA LEU A 35 -6.98 -21.90 0.28
C LEU A 35 -8.21 -22.33 1.10
N LEU A 36 -9.41 -22.00 0.63
CA LEU A 36 -10.67 -22.23 1.36
C LEU A 36 -10.87 -23.69 1.84
N PRO A 37 -10.67 -24.74 1.04
CA PRO A 37 -10.87 -26.12 1.48
C PRO A 37 -10.02 -26.48 2.71
N VAL A 38 -8.76 -26.04 2.72
CA VAL A 38 -7.82 -26.29 3.83
C VAL A 38 -8.27 -25.59 5.11
N LEU A 39 -8.79 -24.37 4.99
CA LEU A 39 -9.29 -23.60 6.13
C LEU A 39 -10.63 -24.17 6.66
N GLN A 40 -11.50 -24.64 5.77
CA GLN A 40 -12.82 -25.18 6.12
C GLN A 40 -12.75 -26.49 6.93
N GLU A 41 -11.66 -27.25 6.84
CA GLU A 41 -11.42 -28.42 7.68
C GLU A 41 -11.19 -28.05 9.15
N SER A 42 -10.87 -26.78 9.41
CA SER A 42 -10.56 -26.28 10.75
C SER A 42 -11.82 -25.83 11.48
N LYS A 43 -12.01 -26.29 12.73
CA LYS A 43 -13.18 -25.95 13.56
C LYS A 43 -13.28 -24.47 13.94
N TRP A 44 -12.19 -23.73 13.85
CA TRP A 44 -12.12 -22.30 14.18
C TRP A 44 -12.47 -21.40 12.99
N PHE A 45 -12.49 -21.92 11.78
CA PHE A 45 -12.78 -21.16 10.58
C PHE A 45 -14.29 -21.04 10.37
N THR A 46 -14.80 -19.82 10.34
CA THR A 46 -16.23 -19.53 10.25
C THR A 46 -16.70 -19.27 8.81
N ARG A 47 -18.00 -19.45 8.56
CA ARG A 47 -18.61 -19.08 7.26
C ARG A 47 -18.47 -17.59 6.95
N GLU A 48 -18.46 -16.75 7.99
CA GLU A 48 -18.27 -15.30 7.81
C GLU A 48 -16.87 -14.96 7.34
N MET A 49 -15.83 -15.59 7.93
CA MET A 49 -14.45 -15.48 7.47
C MET A 49 -14.31 -15.93 6.01
N ALA A 50 -14.96 -17.04 5.64
CA ALA A 50 -14.95 -17.51 4.26
C ALA A 50 -15.55 -16.50 3.29
N ARG A 51 -16.66 -15.85 3.66
CA ARG A 51 -17.31 -14.82 2.85
C ARG A 51 -16.44 -13.58 2.68
N LYS A 52 -15.81 -13.08 3.75
CA LYS A 52 -14.90 -11.95 3.71
C LYS A 52 -13.67 -12.23 2.84
N LEU A 53 -13.09 -13.44 2.96
CA LEU A 53 -11.97 -13.86 2.10
C LEU A 53 -12.37 -13.92 0.63
N ALA A 54 -13.57 -14.42 0.32
CA ALA A 54 -14.05 -14.54 -1.06
C ALA A 54 -14.20 -13.18 -1.77
N VAL A 55 -14.46 -12.09 -1.04
CA VAL A 55 -14.50 -10.71 -1.57
C VAL A 55 -13.16 -9.98 -1.46
N ALA A 56 -12.10 -10.69 -1.10
CA ALA A 56 -10.75 -10.16 -0.94
C ALA A 56 -10.69 -8.95 0.03
N ASP A 57 -11.46 -8.98 1.13
CA ASP A 57 -11.39 -7.96 2.17
C ASP A 57 -9.97 -7.92 2.77
N PRO A 58 -9.28 -6.77 2.80
CA PRO A 58 -7.93 -6.64 3.35
C PRO A 58 -7.79 -7.11 4.81
N TYR A 59 -8.84 -6.92 5.60
CA TYR A 59 -8.85 -7.30 7.02
C TYR A 59 -9.19 -8.78 7.24
N ALA A 60 -9.80 -9.47 6.26
CA ALA A 60 -10.16 -10.87 6.39
C ALA A 60 -8.95 -11.77 6.61
N ILE A 61 -7.85 -11.50 5.92
CA ILE A 61 -6.60 -12.25 6.09
C ILE A 61 -6.03 -12.05 7.50
N GLN A 62 -6.08 -10.81 8.02
CA GLN A 62 -5.62 -10.53 9.37
C GLN A 62 -6.49 -11.23 10.43
N GLU A 63 -7.81 -11.28 10.24
CA GLU A 63 -8.75 -11.99 11.10
C GLU A 63 -8.44 -13.49 11.14
N VAL A 64 -8.17 -14.11 9.99
CA VAL A 64 -7.75 -15.52 9.90
C VAL A 64 -6.42 -15.77 10.61
N LEU A 65 -5.44 -14.89 10.45
CA LEU A 65 -4.14 -15.02 11.13
C LEU A 65 -4.26 -14.92 12.64
N THR A 66 -5.05 -13.99 13.13
CA THR A 66 -5.32 -13.81 14.56
C THR A 66 -6.04 -15.04 15.12
N ALA A 67 -7.01 -15.59 14.39
CA ALA A 67 -7.76 -16.77 14.81
C ALA A 67 -6.91 -18.05 14.87
N VAL A 68 -5.84 -18.13 14.06
CA VAL A 68 -4.95 -19.31 14.03
C VAL A 68 -3.74 -19.17 14.96
N GLU A 69 -3.51 -17.99 15.53
CA GLU A 69 -2.37 -17.72 16.40
C GLU A 69 -2.34 -18.70 17.60
N GLY A 70 -1.17 -19.27 17.86
CA GLY A 70 -0.99 -20.27 18.94
C GLY A 70 -1.51 -21.68 18.62
N ARG A 71 -2.06 -21.93 17.43
CA ARG A 71 -2.53 -23.25 16.99
C ARG A 71 -1.46 -23.98 16.17
N ARG A 72 -1.60 -25.30 16.09
CA ARG A 72 -0.67 -26.15 15.29
C ARG A 72 -0.68 -25.78 13.81
N GLU A 73 -1.81 -25.32 13.30
CA GLU A 73 -2.02 -24.95 11.90
C GLU A 73 -1.43 -23.58 11.54
N ALA A 74 -0.95 -22.78 12.51
CA ALA A 74 -0.48 -21.41 12.28
C ALA A 74 0.61 -21.32 11.19
N THR A 75 1.58 -22.21 11.21
CA THR A 75 2.66 -22.26 10.21
C THR A 75 2.15 -22.59 8.82
N LEU A 76 1.22 -23.56 8.71
CA LEU A 76 0.62 -23.95 7.45
C LEU A 76 -0.20 -22.80 6.85
N VAL A 77 -1.08 -22.18 7.64
CA VAL A 77 -1.93 -21.06 7.19
C VAL A 77 -1.07 -19.86 6.79
N SER A 78 -0.03 -19.53 7.56
CA SER A 78 0.90 -18.44 7.23
C SER A 78 1.64 -18.69 5.91
N THR A 79 2.06 -19.93 5.66
CA THR A 79 2.75 -20.31 4.42
C THR A 79 1.80 -20.25 3.22
N LEU A 80 0.58 -20.77 3.36
CA LEU A 80 -0.44 -20.74 2.32
C LEU A 80 -0.84 -19.30 1.98
N ARG A 81 -1.02 -18.43 3.00
CA ARG A 81 -1.25 -17.00 2.82
C ARG A 81 -0.18 -16.37 1.95
N LEU A 82 1.11 -16.60 2.28
CA LEU A 82 2.21 -16.00 1.51
C LEU A 82 2.21 -16.44 0.04
N ARG A 83 1.76 -17.67 -0.25
CA ARG A 83 1.63 -18.17 -1.62
C ARG A 83 0.44 -17.58 -2.38
N CYS A 84 -0.62 -17.20 -1.67
CA CYS A 84 -1.81 -16.59 -2.28
C CYS A 84 -1.62 -15.10 -2.58
N MET A 85 -0.72 -14.42 -1.85
CA MET A 85 -0.50 -12.98 -2.02
C MET A 85 0.23 -12.67 -3.32
N ALA A 86 -0.25 -11.67 -4.03
CA ALA A 86 0.46 -11.08 -5.16
C ALA A 86 1.81 -10.52 -4.72
N ARG A 87 2.75 -10.38 -5.66
CA ARG A 87 4.02 -9.70 -5.36
C ARG A 87 3.85 -8.20 -5.53
N ALA A 88 4.27 -7.44 -4.51
CA ALA A 88 4.30 -6.00 -4.65
C ALA A 88 5.30 -5.58 -5.73
N HIS A 89 4.92 -4.61 -6.57
CA HIS A 89 5.71 -4.10 -7.68
C HIS A 89 5.66 -2.56 -7.74
N TYR A 90 6.44 -1.95 -8.61
CA TYR A 90 6.34 -0.53 -8.90
C TYR A 90 5.48 -0.31 -10.13
N SER A 91 4.54 0.65 -10.04
CA SER A 91 3.65 1.06 -11.12
C SER A 91 3.61 2.58 -11.21
N LEU A 92 3.24 3.11 -12.36
CA LEU A 92 2.86 4.52 -12.54
C LEU A 92 1.36 4.75 -12.31
N GLU A 93 0.59 3.67 -12.22
CA GLU A 93 -0.82 3.68 -11.87
C GLU A 93 -1.00 3.33 -10.40
N ASN A 94 -1.90 4.03 -9.73
CA ASN A 94 -2.24 3.74 -8.35
C ASN A 94 -3.20 2.54 -8.28
N LEU A 95 -2.68 1.39 -7.90
CA LEU A 95 -3.44 0.15 -7.69
C LEU A 95 -3.66 -0.14 -6.19
N GLY A 96 -3.30 0.81 -5.32
CA GLY A 96 -3.33 0.63 -3.88
C GLY A 96 -2.27 -0.34 -3.34
N HIS A 97 -2.27 -0.53 -2.04
CA HIS A 97 -1.39 -1.51 -1.39
C HIS A 97 -2.19 -2.42 -0.45
N TYR A 98 -2.76 -3.50 -1.01
CA TYR A 98 -3.61 -4.46 -0.31
C TYR A 98 -3.02 -4.96 1.01
N GLY A 99 -1.75 -5.36 1.01
CA GLY A 99 -1.10 -5.92 2.20
C GLY A 99 -0.88 -4.93 3.35
N LEU A 100 -1.02 -3.62 3.10
CA LEU A 100 -0.98 -2.56 4.12
C LEU A 100 -2.36 -1.96 4.38
N GLY A 101 -3.36 -2.26 3.54
CA GLY A 101 -4.68 -1.65 3.60
C GLY A 101 -4.65 -0.15 3.29
N LEU A 102 -3.77 0.28 2.37
CA LEU A 102 -3.57 1.68 2.01
C LEU A 102 -3.99 1.91 0.56
N ASP A 103 -4.71 3.01 0.33
CA ASP A 103 -5.17 3.41 -1.00
C ASP A 103 -4.04 3.96 -1.86
N SER A 104 -3.03 4.59 -1.24
CA SER A 104 -1.87 5.13 -1.94
C SER A 104 -0.60 4.91 -1.13
N TYR A 105 0.44 4.41 -1.78
CA TYR A 105 1.69 4.11 -1.11
C TYR A 105 2.89 4.25 -2.05
N CYS A 106 3.97 4.85 -1.56
CA CYS A 106 5.24 4.89 -2.26
C CYS A 106 6.40 4.56 -1.33
N HIS A 107 7.55 4.25 -1.88
CA HIS A 107 8.78 4.15 -1.12
C HIS A 107 9.50 5.50 -1.10
N PHE A 108 9.80 6.00 0.10
CA PHE A 108 10.46 7.30 0.32
C PHE A 108 11.63 7.22 1.29
N THR A 109 11.57 6.36 2.30
CA THR A 109 12.44 6.41 3.48
C THR A 109 13.83 5.80 3.31
N SER A 110 14.18 5.24 2.14
CA SER A 110 15.47 4.57 1.92
C SER A 110 16.12 4.92 0.57
N PRO A 111 16.40 6.21 0.28
CA PRO A 111 16.90 6.65 -1.04
C PRO A 111 18.33 6.17 -1.36
N ILE A 112 19.10 5.73 -0.36
CA ILE A 112 20.48 5.24 -0.54
C ILE A 112 20.50 3.90 -1.30
N ARG A 113 19.50 3.03 -1.06
CA ARG A 113 19.47 1.67 -1.59
C ARG A 113 18.33 1.39 -2.56
N ARG A 114 17.40 2.31 -2.74
CA ARG A 114 16.25 2.16 -3.62
C ARG A 114 16.11 3.37 -4.54
N TYR A 115 16.25 3.14 -5.84
CA TYR A 115 16.13 4.19 -6.84
C TYR A 115 14.75 4.88 -6.87
N PRO A 116 13.61 4.17 -6.71
CA PRO A 116 12.31 4.83 -6.64
C PRO A 116 12.19 5.83 -5.50
N ASP A 117 12.77 5.56 -4.33
CA ASP A 117 12.81 6.51 -3.21
C ASP A 117 13.55 7.81 -3.62
N LEU A 118 14.66 7.69 -4.34
CA LEU A 118 15.41 8.84 -4.82
C LEU A 118 14.58 9.70 -5.80
N LEU A 119 13.82 9.06 -6.69
CA LEU A 119 12.90 9.76 -7.59
C LEU A 119 11.83 10.53 -6.81
N VAL A 120 11.23 9.89 -5.82
CA VAL A 120 10.22 10.52 -4.94
C VAL A 120 10.83 11.73 -4.20
N HIS A 121 12.06 11.63 -3.69
CA HIS A 121 12.76 12.77 -3.08
C HIS A 121 12.94 13.94 -4.04
N ARG A 122 13.31 13.69 -5.30
CA ARG A 122 13.46 14.73 -6.32
C ARG A 122 12.13 15.40 -6.63
N LEU A 123 11.06 14.62 -6.79
CA LEU A 123 9.72 15.14 -7.02
C LEU A 123 9.20 15.98 -5.85
N LEU A 124 9.42 15.52 -4.61
CA LEU A 124 9.03 16.23 -3.41
C LEU A 124 9.73 17.59 -3.30
N LYS A 125 11.04 17.67 -3.61
CA LYS A 125 11.78 18.93 -3.67
C LYS A 125 11.21 19.89 -4.72
N LEU A 126 10.84 19.37 -5.90
CA LEU A 126 10.20 20.17 -6.95
C LEU A 126 8.82 20.68 -6.52
N ALA A 127 8.03 19.85 -5.86
CA ALA A 127 6.72 20.19 -5.33
C ALA A 127 6.83 21.33 -4.29
N PHE A 128 7.73 21.21 -3.33
CA PHE A 128 7.97 22.25 -2.33
C PHE A 128 8.44 23.56 -2.95
N ALA A 129 9.39 23.53 -3.90
CA ALA A 129 9.85 24.73 -4.58
C ALA A 129 8.71 25.43 -5.35
N ARG A 130 7.77 24.68 -5.92
CA ARG A 130 6.60 25.20 -6.61
C ARG A 130 5.60 25.82 -5.63
N ASP A 131 5.34 25.15 -4.52
CA ASP A 131 4.44 25.66 -3.48
C ASP A 131 4.97 26.96 -2.86
N GLN A 132 6.29 27.05 -2.59
CA GLN A 132 6.93 28.28 -2.10
C GLN A 132 6.80 29.44 -3.09
N ARG A 133 6.98 29.19 -4.40
CA ARG A 133 6.79 30.23 -5.44
C ARG A 133 5.34 30.71 -5.53
N ARG A 134 4.37 29.84 -5.28
CA ARG A 134 2.95 30.22 -5.26
C ARG A 134 2.57 31.01 -4.03
N ALA A 135 3.21 30.74 -2.89
CA ALA A 135 2.99 31.42 -1.62
C ALA A 135 3.74 32.76 -1.53
N ALA A 136 4.75 33.00 -2.38
CA ALA A 136 5.48 34.28 -2.40
C ALA A 136 4.53 35.40 -2.80
N PRO A 137 4.47 36.53 -2.04
CA PRO A 137 3.66 37.69 -2.39
C PRO A 137 4.09 38.20 -3.77
N LYS A 138 3.13 38.39 -4.67
CA LYS A 138 3.39 39.08 -5.94
C LYS A 138 3.92 40.50 -5.58
N GLN A 139 5.18 40.73 -5.81
CA GLN A 139 5.72 42.09 -5.72
C GLN A 139 4.95 42.94 -6.74
N GLY A 140 4.14 43.85 -6.22
CA GLY A 140 3.48 44.85 -7.04
C GLY A 140 4.54 45.68 -7.76
N PRO A 141 4.20 46.32 -8.91
CA PRO A 141 5.15 47.20 -9.59
C PRO A 141 5.63 48.25 -8.61
N LEU A 142 6.96 48.37 -8.46
CA LEU A 142 7.60 49.45 -7.76
C LEU A 142 7.11 50.73 -8.43
N CYS A 143 6.25 51.50 -7.76
CA CYS A 143 6.03 52.88 -8.13
C CYS A 143 7.37 53.60 -7.96
N THR A 144 8.09 53.82 -9.05
CA THR A 144 9.16 54.80 -9.13
C THR A 144 8.54 56.19 -9.12
N PRO A 145 9.05 57.13 -8.30
CA PRO A 145 8.59 58.53 -8.26
C PRO A 145 8.90 59.26 -9.53
#